data_9d787e7fced5ef384f09a8877ae3e4fd
#
_entry.id   9d787e7fced5ef384f09a8877ae3e4fd
#
_cell.length_a   1.000
_cell.length_b   1.000
_cell.length_c   1.000
_cell.angle_alpha   90.00
_cell.angle_beta   90.00
_cell.angle_gamma   90.00
#
_symmetry.space_group_name_H-M   'P 1'
#
loop_
_entity.id
_entity.type
_entity.pdbx_description
1 polymer ?
#
loop_
_entity_poly.entity_id
_entity_poly.type
_entity_poly.pdbx_seq_one_letter_code
_entity_poly.pdbx_strand_id
1 'polypeptide(L)'
;GDNPFRLQHYYQYQVVIKPSPLDIQDLYIDSLRAIGIDTSIHDIRFVEDNWESPTLGAWGLGWEVWLNGMEVTQFTYFQQVGGLECRPVTGEITYGLERLAMYLLDVESIFDITWTDGPLGRVTYRDVYHQNEVEQSKYNFEYADIDSLFAAFDHAESESQRLIGLGLALP
;
A
#
# COMPACT_ATOMS: atom_id res chain seq x y z
N GLY A 1 -1.44 -17.84 -2.15
CA GLY A 1 -2.50 -17.28 -2.73
C GLY A 1 -3.92 -17.33 -2.18
N ASP A 2 -4.17 -17.78 -0.91
CA ASP A 2 -5.56 -17.87 -0.41
C ASP A 2 -5.83 -16.95 0.80
N ASN A 3 -4.95 -15.99 1.05
CA ASN A 3 -5.19 -15.02 2.11
C ASN A 3 -6.32 -14.06 1.69
N PRO A 4 -7.42 -13.93 2.48
CA PRO A 4 -8.57 -13.12 2.08
C PRO A 4 -8.33 -11.60 2.17
N PHE A 5 -7.23 -11.15 2.81
CA PHE A 5 -6.97 -9.75 3.12
C PHE A 5 -5.65 -9.22 2.57
N ARG A 6 -4.75 -10.10 2.11
CA ARG A 6 -3.43 -9.71 1.59
C ARG A 6 -3.20 -10.29 0.21
N LEU A 7 -2.78 -9.40 -0.70
CA LEU A 7 -2.42 -9.69 -2.07
C LEU A 7 -1.00 -9.19 -2.34
N GLN A 8 -0.34 -9.78 -3.31
CA GLN A 8 0.94 -9.27 -3.82
C GLN A 8 0.72 -8.05 -4.73
N HIS A 9 -0.40 -8.01 -5.42
CA HIS A 9 -0.84 -6.89 -6.24
C HIS A 9 -2.12 -6.30 -5.65
N TYR A 10 -2.10 -5.01 -5.31
CA TYR A 10 -3.25 -4.31 -4.76
C TYR A 10 -3.29 -2.87 -5.25
N TYR A 11 -4.47 -2.27 -5.24
CA TYR A 11 -4.66 -0.90 -5.68
C TYR A 11 -4.58 0.07 -4.50
N GLN A 12 -3.88 1.17 -4.73
CA GLN A 12 -3.80 2.28 -3.79
C GLN A 12 -4.33 3.56 -4.43
N TYR A 13 -5.01 4.37 -3.62
CA TYR A 13 -5.26 5.76 -3.96
C TYR A 13 -4.46 6.65 -3.01
N GLN A 14 -3.56 7.44 -3.55
CA GLN A 14 -2.66 8.28 -2.78
C GLN A 14 -3.06 9.75 -2.90
N VAL A 15 -3.21 10.42 -1.76
CA VAL A 15 -3.45 11.86 -1.65
C VAL A 15 -2.26 12.50 -0.97
N VAL A 16 -1.72 13.56 -1.56
CA VAL A 16 -0.60 14.34 -1.04
C VAL A 16 -1.02 15.79 -0.91
N ILE A 17 -0.94 16.35 0.30
CA ILE A 17 -1.32 17.74 0.59
C ILE A 17 -0.12 18.47 1.20
N LYS A 18 0.30 19.56 0.56
CA LYS A 18 1.44 20.36 1.01
C LYS A 18 1.08 21.86 0.99
N PRO A 19 1.16 22.58 2.11
CA PRO A 19 1.46 22.08 3.46
C PRO A 19 0.37 21.14 3.98
N SER A 20 0.76 20.27 4.95
CA SER A 20 -0.23 19.44 5.65
C SER A 20 -1.17 20.35 6.44
N PRO A 21 -2.50 20.31 6.22
CA PRO A 21 -3.45 21.06 7.03
C PRO A 21 -3.53 20.47 8.45
N LEU A 22 -3.89 21.30 9.42
CA LEU A 22 -3.97 20.89 10.83
C LEU A 22 -5.11 19.89 11.09
N ASP A 23 -6.16 19.93 10.29
CA ASP A 23 -7.37 19.10 10.34
C ASP A 23 -7.36 17.93 9.35
N ILE A 24 -6.18 17.53 8.86
CA ILE A 24 -6.07 16.47 7.83
C ILE A 24 -6.67 15.13 8.28
N GLN A 25 -6.66 14.82 9.59
CA GLN A 25 -7.31 13.61 10.11
C GLN A 25 -8.84 13.71 9.99
N ASP A 26 -9.43 14.89 10.27
CA ASP A 26 -10.86 15.11 10.08
C ASP A 26 -11.25 15.03 8.61
N LEU A 27 -10.44 15.62 7.72
CA LEU A 27 -10.62 15.49 6.26
C LEU A 27 -10.59 14.02 5.80
N TYR A 28 -9.71 13.22 6.38
CA TYR A 28 -9.66 11.79 6.10
C TYR A 28 -10.95 11.08 6.56
N ILE A 29 -11.40 11.31 7.78
CA ILE A 29 -12.65 10.75 8.31
C ILE A 29 -13.85 11.16 7.44
N ASP A 30 -13.90 12.43 7.02
CA ASP A 30 -14.95 12.92 6.14
C ASP A 30 -14.90 12.25 4.75
N SER A 31 -13.70 11.91 4.26
CA SER A 31 -13.56 11.16 3.01
C SER A 31 -14.14 9.75 3.11
N LEU A 32 -13.98 9.06 4.25
CA LEU A 32 -14.61 7.76 4.48
C LEU A 32 -16.14 7.87 4.48
N ARG A 33 -16.69 8.91 5.11
CA ARG A 33 -18.13 9.19 5.10
C ARG A 33 -18.64 9.47 3.68
N ALA A 34 -17.87 10.23 2.91
CA ALA A 34 -18.23 10.60 1.54
C ALA A 34 -18.31 9.39 0.59
N ILE A 35 -17.55 8.34 0.82
CA ILE A 35 -17.63 7.09 0.05
C ILE A 35 -18.66 6.10 0.59
N GLY A 36 -19.36 6.42 1.71
CA GLY A 36 -20.45 5.63 2.25
C GLY A 36 -20.11 4.78 3.48
N ILE A 37 -18.92 4.95 4.07
CA ILE A 37 -18.57 4.27 5.33
C ILE A 37 -19.15 5.08 6.50
N ASP A 38 -20.06 4.47 7.25
CA ASP A 38 -20.65 5.10 8.45
C ASP A 38 -19.67 5.01 9.62
N THR A 39 -18.96 6.12 9.84
CA THR A 39 -17.95 6.22 10.91
C THR A 39 -18.53 6.21 12.33
N SER A 40 -19.87 6.21 12.48
CA SER A 40 -20.53 6.14 13.78
C SER A 40 -20.73 4.71 14.28
N ILE A 41 -20.72 3.73 13.38
CA ILE A 41 -20.92 2.30 13.69
C ILE A 41 -19.64 1.47 13.59
N HIS A 42 -18.59 2.01 12.94
CA HIS A 42 -17.31 1.33 12.80
C HIS A 42 -16.29 1.82 13.83
N ASP A 43 -15.51 0.91 14.39
CA ASP A 43 -14.36 1.25 15.24
C ASP A 43 -13.20 1.71 14.36
N ILE A 44 -12.88 3.00 14.43
CA ILE A 44 -11.77 3.59 13.68
C ILE A 44 -10.66 3.97 14.66
N ARG A 45 -9.46 3.46 14.41
CA ARG A 45 -8.28 3.71 15.24
C ARG A 45 -7.13 4.22 14.41
N PHE A 46 -6.46 5.24 14.93
CA PHE A 46 -5.15 5.69 14.45
C PHE A 46 -4.09 5.04 15.33
N VAL A 47 -3.37 4.07 14.78
CA VAL A 47 -2.30 3.34 15.47
C VAL A 47 -0.97 3.91 15.00
N GLU A 48 -0.11 4.32 15.94
CA GLU A 48 1.18 4.91 15.60
C GLU A 48 2.02 3.96 14.76
N ASP A 49 2.44 4.43 13.59
CA ASP A 49 3.34 3.74 12.68
C ASP A 49 4.20 4.75 11.91
N ASN A 50 5.47 4.83 12.27
CA ASN A 50 6.42 5.69 11.59
C ASN A 50 6.91 5.01 10.31
N TRP A 51 6.52 5.58 9.18
CA TRP A 51 6.84 5.04 7.89
C TRP A 51 8.23 5.49 7.41
N GLU A 52 9.01 4.57 6.83
CA GLU A 52 10.27 4.88 6.18
C GLU A 52 10.52 4.03 4.94
N SER A 53 11.24 4.59 3.98
CA SER A 53 11.75 3.89 2.82
C SER A 53 13.19 4.37 2.52
N PRO A 54 14.21 3.58 2.88
CA PRO A 54 15.59 3.92 2.59
C PRO A 54 15.87 4.11 1.10
N THR A 55 15.25 3.31 0.23
CA THR A 55 15.38 3.42 -1.22
C THR A 55 14.94 4.77 -1.76
N LEU A 56 13.89 5.35 -1.19
CA LEU A 56 13.36 6.66 -1.57
C LEU A 56 14.01 7.81 -0.78
N GLY A 57 14.89 7.50 0.18
CA GLY A 57 15.43 8.50 1.11
C GLY A 57 14.31 9.25 1.84
N ALA A 58 13.24 8.55 2.19
CA ALA A 58 12.02 9.13 2.70
C ALA A 58 11.64 8.52 4.05
N TRP A 59 11.12 9.38 4.94
CA TRP A 59 10.54 8.95 6.21
C TRP A 59 9.53 9.99 6.72
N GLY A 60 8.65 9.54 7.58
CA GLY A 60 7.65 10.39 8.22
C GLY A 60 7.06 9.79 9.47
N LEU A 61 6.51 10.65 10.31
CA LEU A 61 5.67 10.26 11.44
C LEU A 61 4.30 9.86 10.90
N GLY A 62 3.68 8.82 11.43
CA GLY A 62 2.45 8.35 10.83
C GLY A 62 1.60 7.45 11.67
N TRP A 63 0.54 7.00 11.04
CA TRP A 63 -0.50 6.16 11.59
C TRP A 63 -0.91 5.08 10.57
N GLU A 64 -1.08 3.86 11.05
CA GLU A 64 -2.00 2.94 10.37
C GLU A 64 -3.43 3.30 10.79
N VAL A 65 -4.34 3.48 9.85
CA VAL A 65 -5.75 3.64 10.17
C VAL A 65 -6.44 2.29 10.06
N TRP A 66 -6.95 1.83 11.20
CA TRP A 66 -7.63 0.56 11.33
C TRP A 66 -9.14 0.77 11.38
N LEU A 67 -9.85 0.01 10.57
CA LEU A 67 -11.30 -0.06 10.55
C LEU A 67 -11.72 -1.44 11.05
N ASN A 68 -12.42 -1.51 12.19
CA ASN A 68 -12.82 -2.76 12.84
C ASN A 68 -11.66 -3.77 13.02
N GLY A 69 -10.47 -3.28 13.31
CA GLY A 69 -9.29 -4.12 13.53
C GLY A 69 -8.50 -4.52 12.30
N MET A 70 -8.85 -4.00 11.11
CA MET A 70 -8.09 -4.19 9.87
C MET A 70 -7.55 -2.85 9.38
N GLU A 71 -6.25 -2.76 9.11
CA GLU A 71 -5.62 -1.62 8.47
C GLU A 71 -6.22 -1.39 7.07
N VAL A 72 -6.72 -0.17 6.82
CA VAL A 72 -7.29 0.23 5.53
C VAL A 72 -6.53 1.35 4.87
N THR A 73 -5.71 2.08 5.63
CA THR A 73 -5.01 3.28 5.15
C THR A 73 -3.72 3.49 5.91
N GLN A 74 -2.67 3.86 5.21
CA GLN A 74 -1.45 4.42 5.77
C GLN A 74 -1.52 5.94 5.67
N PHE A 75 -1.23 6.62 6.78
CA PHE A 75 -1.28 8.07 6.93
C PHE A 75 0.08 8.57 7.39
N THR A 76 0.73 9.45 6.63
CA THR A 76 2.10 9.87 6.90
C THR A 76 2.28 11.38 6.83
N TYR A 77 2.94 11.94 7.84
CA TYR A 77 3.48 13.30 7.80
C TYR A 77 4.94 13.23 7.37
N PHE A 78 5.20 13.41 6.09
CA PHE A 78 6.56 13.34 5.55
C PHE A 78 7.47 14.40 6.11
N GLN A 79 8.55 13.95 6.71
CA GLN A 79 9.64 14.78 7.20
C GLN A 79 10.76 14.93 6.18
N GLN A 80 10.99 13.88 5.38
CA GLN A 80 12.02 13.84 4.37
C GLN A 80 11.58 13.02 3.16
N VAL A 81 11.97 13.45 1.97
CA VAL A 81 11.81 12.71 0.70
C VAL A 81 13.02 12.96 -0.19
N GLY A 82 13.60 11.91 -0.77
CA GLY A 82 14.79 12.01 -1.62
C GLY A 82 16.02 12.54 -0.88
N GLY A 83 16.11 12.30 0.43
CA GLY A 83 17.17 12.84 1.29
C GLY A 83 17.01 14.34 1.62
N LEU A 84 15.92 14.98 1.17
CA LEU A 84 15.65 16.40 1.39
C LEU A 84 14.55 16.58 2.43
N GLU A 85 14.78 17.48 3.39
CA GLU A 85 13.80 17.84 4.41
C GLU A 85 12.54 18.46 3.80
N CYS A 86 11.37 17.99 4.21
CA CYS A 86 10.09 18.54 3.75
C CYS A 86 9.75 19.82 4.51
N ARG A 87 9.91 20.95 3.84
CA ARG A 87 9.52 22.28 4.37
C ARG A 87 8.56 22.97 3.40
N PRO A 88 7.28 23.16 3.75
CA PRO A 88 6.61 22.65 4.95
C PRO A 88 6.40 21.12 4.90
N VAL A 89 6.04 20.54 6.05
CA VAL A 89 5.67 19.12 6.18
C VAL A 89 4.52 18.80 5.23
N THR A 90 4.58 17.62 4.64
CA THR A 90 3.59 17.15 3.68
C THR A 90 2.75 16.05 4.32
N GLY A 91 1.44 16.17 4.29
CA GLY A 91 0.52 15.09 4.66
C GLY A 91 0.27 14.18 3.48
N GLU A 92 0.33 12.88 3.73
CA GLU A 92 0.08 11.86 2.74
C GLU A 92 -0.90 10.83 3.30
N ILE A 93 -1.87 10.43 2.48
CA ILE A 93 -2.88 9.44 2.82
C ILE A 93 -2.89 8.40 1.70
N THR A 94 -2.53 7.17 2.03
CA THR A 94 -2.55 6.04 1.09
C THR A 94 -3.68 5.08 1.45
N TYR A 95 -4.75 5.13 0.67
CA TYR A 95 -5.93 4.28 0.83
C TYR A 95 -5.68 2.91 0.20
N GLY A 96 -5.92 1.81 0.94
CA GLY A 96 -5.96 0.45 0.41
C GLY A 96 -7.35 0.15 -0.17
N LEU A 97 -7.49 0.17 -1.49
CA LEU A 97 -8.81 0.19 -2.13
C LEU A 97 -9.57 -1.11 -1.96
N GLU A 98 -8.91 -2.26 -2.00
CA GLU A 98 -9.58 -3.56 -1.84
C GLU A 98 -10.21 -3.71 -0.46
N ARG A 99 -9.50 -3.32 0.60
CA ARG A 99 -10.02 -3.42 1.97
C ARG A 99 -11.19 -2.47 2.21
N LEU A 100 -11.14 -1.25 1.67
CA LEU A 100 -12.27 -0.32 1.70
C LEU A 100 -13.47 -0.87 0.91
N ALA A 101 -13.22 -1.45 -0.26
CA ALA A 101 -14.27 -2.07 -1.06
C ALA A 101 -14.94 -3.25 -0.35
N MET A 102 -14.19 -4.04 0.44
CA MET A 102 -14.79 -5.11 1.25
C MET A 102 -15.83 -4.57 2.22
N TYR A 103 -15.56 -3.46 2.93
CA TYR A 103 -16.51 -2.83 3.83
C TYR A 103 -17.74 -2.26 3.10
N LEU A 104 -17.53 -1.64 1.94
CA LEU A 104 -18.61 -1.06 1.15
C LEU A 104 -19.54 -2.12 0.51
N LEU A 105 -18.98 -3.29 0.20
CA LEU A 105 -19.70 -4.38 -0.46
C LEU A 105 -20.14 -5.47 0.51
N ASP A 106 -19.80 -5.34 1.80
CA ASP A 106 -20.09 -6.32 2.85
C ASP A 106 -19.64 -7.74 2.48
N VAL A 107 -18.36 -7.87 2.08
CA VAL A 107 -17.74 -9.15 1.76
C VAL A 107 -16.59 -9.46 2.70
N GLU A 108 -16.37 -10.75 3.01
CA GLU A 108 -15.36 -11.21 3.96
C GLU A 108 -14.01 -11.53 3.29
N SER A 109 -13.97 -11.55 1.97
CA SER A 109 -12.76 -11.82 1.19
C SER A 109 -12.63 -10.85 0.03
N ILE A 110 -11.40 -10.36 -0.21
CA ILE A 110 -11.07 -9.55 -1.39
C ILE A 110 -11.50 -10.28 -2.68
N PHE A 111 -11.37 -11.59 -2.71
CA PHE A 111 -11.72 -12.40 -3.89
C PHE A 111 -13.20 -12.41 -4.23
N ASP A 112 -14.07 -12.02 -3.29
CA ASP A 112 -15.51 -11.97 -3.48
C ASP A 112 -16.02 -10.59 -3.95
N ILE A 113 -15.12 -9.59 -4.02
CA ILE A 113 -15.42 -8.28 -4.59
C ILE A 113 -15.91 -8.46 -6.04
N THR A 114 -17.03 -7.84 -6.37
CA THR A 114 -17.49 -7.77 -7.76
C THR A 114 -16.60 -6.83 -8.55
N TRP A 115 -15.84 -7.38 -9.54
CA TRP A 115 -15.02 -6.59 -10.44
C TRP A 115 -15.87 -5.86 -11.48
N THR A 116 -16.80 -6.58 -12.07
CA THR A 116 -17.82 -6.02 -12.97
C THR A 116 -19.06 -6.91 -13.00
N ASP A 117 -20.19 -6.29 -13.27
CA ASP A 117 -21.44 -7.00 -13.51
C ASP A 117 -22.10 -6.39 -14.77
N GLY A 118 -22.35 -7.23 -15.77
CA GLY A 118 -22.79 -6.77 -17.06
C GLY A 118 -23.52 -7.85 -17.88
N PRO A 119 -23.82 -7.59 -19.15
CA PRO A 119 -24.60 -8.50 -20.01
C PRO A 119 -24.01 -9.92 -20.15
N LEU A 120 -22.69 -10.04 -19.91
CA LEU A 120 -21.97 -11.32 -20.00
C LEU A 120 -21.89 -12.05 -18.65
N GLY A 121 -22.47 -11.48 -17.60
CA GLY A 121 -22.48 -12.02 -16.25
C GLY A 121 -21.57 -11.26 -15.29
N ARG A 122 -21.60 -11.71 -14.04
CA ARG A 122 -20.77 -11.18 -12.96
C ARG A 122 -19.35 -11.76 -13.03
N VAL A 123 -18.33 -10.90 -12.96
CA VAL A 123 -16.92 -11.25 -12.80
C VAL A 123 -16.47 -10.77 -11.43
N THR A 124 -15.79 -11.62 -10.68
CA THR A 124 -15.27 -11.32 -9.36
C THR A 124 -13.78 -10.97 -9.41
N TYR A 125 -13.25 -10.43 -8.32
CA TYR A 125 -11.81 -10.21 -8.15
C TYR A 125 -11.05 -11.54 -8.24
N ARG A 126 -11.64 -12.65 -7.78
CA ARG A 126 -11.11 -14.01 -7.91
C ARG A 126 -10.87 -14.39 -9.37
N ASP A 127 -11.84 -14.14 -10.23
CA ASP A 127 -11.75 -14.50 -11.64
C ASP A 127 -10.61 -13.78 -12.36
N VAL A 128 -10.27 -12.57 -11.89
CA VAL A 128 -9.24 -11.72 -12.50
C VAL A 128 -7.85 -11.99 -11.92
N TYR A 129 -7.72 -12.13 -10.59
CA TYR A 129 -6.42 -12.06 -9.92
C TYR A 129 -5.98 -13.31 -9.16
N HIS A 130 -6.90 -14.23 -8.82
CA HIS A 130 -6.56 -15.34 -7.93
C HIS A 130 -5.45 -16.25 -8.51
N GLN A 131 -5.50 -16.55 -9.79
CA GLN A 131 -4.47 -17.39 -10.43
C GLN A 131 -3.08 -16.74 -10.35
N ASN A 132 -3.01 -15.43 -10.56
CA ASN A 132 -1.75 -14.68 -10.42
C ASN A 132 -1.22 -14.74 -8.98
N GLU A 133 -2.09 -14.56 -7.98
CA GLU A 133 -1.70 -14.67 -6.56
C GLU A 133 -1.19 -16.07 -6.20
N VAL A 134 -1.82 -17.12 -6.73
CA VAL A 134 -1.36 -18.51 -6.54
C VAL A 134 0.02 -18.73 -7.14
N GLU A 135 0.23 -18.31 -8.38
CA GLU A 135 1.51 -18.50 -9.07
C GLU A 135 2.65 -17.72 -8.43
N GLN A 136 2.40 -16.45 -8.05
CA GLN A 136 3.39 -15.61 -7.36
C GLN A 136 3.74 -16.19 -5.98
N SER A 137 2.75 -16.66 -5.22
CA SER A 137 3.01 -17.31 -3.93
C SER A 137 3.85 -18.58 -4.09
N LYS A 138 3.54 -19.41 -5.06
CA LYS A 138 4.32 -20.63 -5.34
C LYS A 138 5.74 -20.28 -5.76
N TYR A 139 5.91 -19.31 -6.65
CA TYR A 139 7.25 -18.85 -7.02
C TYR A 139 8.04 -18.42 -5.78
N ASN A 140 7.49 -17.51 -4.97
CA ASN A 140 8.21 -16.93 -3.83
C ASN A 140 8.57 -17.96 -2.75
N PHE A 141 7.70 -18.94 -2.49
CA PHE A 141 7.84 -19.82 -1.32
C PHE A 141 8.22 -21.27 -1.67
N GLU A 142 8.09 -21.69 -2.92
CA GLU A 142 8.33 -23.08 -3.31
C GLU A 142 9.36 -23.22 -4.44
N TYR A 143 9.34 -22.36 -5.44
CA TYR A 143 10.06 -22.57 -6.70
C TYR A 143 11.15 -21.54 -7.02
N ALA A 144 11.32 -20.48 -6.23
CA ALA A 144 12.37 -19.52 -6.48
C ALA A 144 13.76 -20.20 -6.41
N ASP A 145 14.61 -19.91 -7.39
CA ASP A 145 16.02 -20.32 -7.35
C ASP A 145 16.79 -19.36 -6.43
N ILE A 146 16.92 -19.78 -5.17
CA ILE A 146 17.49 -18.96 -4.11
C ILE A 146 18.95 -18.61 -4.40
N ASP A 147 19.74 -19.57 -4.91
CA ASP A 147 21.16 -19.33 -5.20
C ASP A 147 21.33 -18.29 -6.33
N SER A 148 20.52 -18.37 -7.38
CA SER A 148 20.50 -17.37 -8.45
C SER A 148 20.07 -15.99 -7.96
N LEU A 149 19.12 -15.91 -7.03
CA LEU A 149 18.66 -14.65 -6.45
C LEU A 149 19.76 -13.99 -5.60
N PHE A 150 20.47 -14.77 -4.76
CA PHE A 150 21.61 -14.25 -4.02
C PHE A 150 22.75 -13.79 -4.93
N ALA A 151 23.08 -14.58 -5.96
CA ALA A 151 24.09 -14.17 -6.94
C ALA A 151 23.73 -12.88 -7.67
N ALA A 152 22.44 -12.70 -8.01
CA ALA A 152 21.96 -11.46 -8.62
C ALA A 152 22.05 -10.26 -7.66
N PHE A 153 21.74 -10.47 -6.37
CA PHE A 153 21.89 -9.45 -5.33
C PHE A 153 23.36 -9.02 -5.18
N ASP A 154 24.29 -9.96 -5.02
CA ASP A 154 25.73 -9.68 -4.86
C ASP A 154 26.30 -8.93 -6.08
N HIS A 155 25.86 -9.33 -7.28
CA HIS A 155 26.24 -8.65 -8.51
C HIS A 155 25.73 -7.20 -8.54
N ALA A 156 24.44 -6.99 -8.24
CA ALA A 156 23.84 -5.66 -8.24
C ALA A 156 24.46 -4.74 -7.17
N GLU A 157 24.78 -5.26 -5.98
CA GLU A 157 25.49 -4.52 -4.93
C GLU A 157 26.86 -4.08 -5.39
N SER A 158 27.66 -5.02 -5.92
CA SER A 158 29.02 -4.74 -6.41
C SER A 158 29.02 -3.71 -7.54
N GLU A 159 28.09 -3.83 -8.48
CA GLU A 159 27.97 -2.91 -9.60
C GLU A 159 27.53 -1.52 -9.14
N SER A 160 26.58 -1.43 -8.20
CA SER A 160 26.17 -0.18 -7.58
C SER A 160 27.36 0.54 -6.92
N GLN A 161 28.14 -0.16 -6.11
CA GLN A 161 29.34 0.41 -5.47
C GLN A 161 30.37 0.89 -6.52
N ARG A 162 30.59 0.12 -7.58
CA ARG A 162 31.48 0.50 -8.68
C ARG A 162 31.03 1.78 -9.38
N LEU A 163 29.73 1.89 -9.71
CA LEU A 163 29.16 3.06 -10.38
C LEU A 163 29.21 4.31 -9.50
N ILE A 164 28.90 4.19 -8.22
CA ILE A 164 29.03 5.28 -7.24
C ILE A 164 30.47 5.76 -7.18
N GLY A 165 31.44 4.83 -7.14
CA GLY A 165 32.87 5.17 -7.15
C GLY A 165 33.33 5.92 -8.41
N LEU A 166 32.63 5.78 -9.53
CA LEU A 166 32.85 6.52 -10.78
C LEU A 166 32.04 7.85 -10.84
N GLY A 167 31.26 8.18 -9.83
CA GLY A 167 30.40 9.36 -9.80
C GLY A 167 29.13 9.22 -10.65
N LEU A 168 28.77 8.01 -11.04
CA LEU A 168 27.59 7.69 -11.83
C LEU A 168 26.44 7.21 -10.91
N ALA A 169 25.61 8.12 -10.46
CA ALA A 169 24.54 7.82 -9.50
C ALA A 169 23.18 7.46 -10.13
N LEU A 170 23.00 7.67 -11.43
CA LEU A 170 21.72 7.44 -12.12
C LEU A 170 21.53 6.01 -12.68
N PRO A 171 22.56 5.32 -13.17
CA PRO A 171 22.42 3.91 -13.59
C PRO A 171 22.14 2.93 -12.39
#